data_f27f0458b4563006a3e047ae3aaa7e8d
#
_entry.id   f27f0458b4563006a3e047ae3aaa7e8d
#
_cell.length_a   1.000
_cell.length_b   1.000
_cell.length_c   1.000
_cell.angle_alpha   90.00
_cell.angle_beta   90.00
_cell.angle_gamma   90.00
#
_symmetry.space_group_name_H-M   'P 1'
#
loop_
_entity.id
_entity.type
_entity.pdbx_description
1 polymer ?
#
loop_
_entity_poly.entity_id
_entity_poly.type
_entity_poly.pdbx_seq_one_letter_code
_entity_poly.pdbx_strand_id
1 'polypeptide(L)'
;MANGSPLSVADADKRLRKVIYGFWAACCSIFLGVLALMTVRLLPPGLALFFAGFFILLGIASFLIGLVELVRRSMGVKVHVEDQGAALYPSLGARRARQAMAAPGISCAPIALIIEYALGDSTTGLIVTAVGGYIVSWLFFLTFVDSPYRRDAIHQGPLMRVSPDYFEIHPLTDKEPTYIPWDLHPSITGGHEDTTANGACLFVHVSLDGLEEDLVFDMTGTPIKFSQLARLVAYFVNKPEERSKLSKPEGAQLVRSLLTAP
;
A
#
# COMPACT_ATOMS: atom_id res chain seq x y z
N MET A 1 20.30 5.01 -6.49
CA MET A 1 20.74 3.62 -6.77
C MET A 1 19.88 2.71 -5.93
N ALA A 2 19.06 1.88 -6.56
CA ALA A 2 18.18 0.97 -5.84
C ALA A 2 19.02 -0.16 -5.22
N ASN A 3 19.06 -0.24 -3.89
CA ASN A 3 19.83 -1.25 -3.14
C ASN A 3 19.11 -2.60 -3.01
N GLY A 4 18.00 -2.80 -3.72
CA GLY A 4 17.21 -4.03 -3.63
C GLY A 4 17.78 -5.15 -4.51
N SER A 5 17.77 -6.39 -4.01
CA SER A 5 18.09 -7.54 -4.83
C SER A 5 17.08 -7.68 -5.98
N PRO A 6 17.53 -7.91 -7.23
CA PRO A 6 16.62 -8.07 -8.35
C PRO A 6 15.70 -9.29 -8.13
N LEU A 7 14.42 -9.10 -8.41
CA LEU A 7 13.37 -10.10 -8.29
C LEU A 7 12.86 -10.47 -9.68
N SER A 8 12.69 -11.76 -9.92
CA SER A 8 11.92 -12.19 -11.09
C SER A 8 10.44 -11.79 -10.93
N VAL A 9 9.71 -11.70 -12.05
CA VAL A 9 8.25 -11.44 -12.06
C VAL A 9 7.50 -12.40 -11.13
N ALA A 10 7.88 -13.68 -11.13
CA ALA A 10 7.25 -14.71 -10.28
C ALA A 10 7.55 -14.50 -8.77
N ASP A 11 8.76 -14.06 -8.43
CA ASP A 11 9.13 -13.81 -7.05
C ASP A 11 8.51 -12.50 -6.53
N ALA A 12 8.40 -11.48 -7.37
CA ALA A 12 7.67 -10.27 -7.07
C ALA A 12 6.18 -10.58 -6.78
N ASP A 13 5.55 -11.44 -7.56
CA ASP A 13 4.17 -11.91 -7.32
C ASP A 13 4.02 -12.68 -6.01
N LYS A 14 4.99 -13.53 -5.66
CA LYS A 14 5.00 -14.20 -4.34
C LYS A 14 5.09 -13.21 -3.20
N ARG A 15 5.86 -12.14 -3.37
CA ARG A 15 5.98 -11.08 -2.36
C ARG A 15 4.71 -10.25 -2.23
N LEU A 16 4.03 -9.92 -3.34
CA LEU A 16 2.70 -9.31 -3.32
C LEU A 16 1.64 -10.17 -2.60
N ARG A 17 1.80 -11.50 -2.61
CA ARG A 17 0.91 -12.42 -1.87
C ARG A 17 1.09 -12.34 -0.35
N LYS A 18 2.09 -11.67 0.15
CA LYS A 18 2.36 -11.55 1.59
C LYS A 18 1.37 -10.64 2.35
N VAL A 19 0.11 -10.59 1.93
CA VAL A 19 -1.05 -10.18 2.74
C VAL A 19 -1.09 -10.92 4.09
N ILE A 20 -0.51 -12.11 4.14
CA ILE A 20 -0.25 -12.89 5.35
C ILE A 20 0.46 -12.06 6.44
N TYR A 21 1.30 -11.10 6.10
CA TYR A 21 1.88 -10.21 7.10
C TYR A 21 0.87 -9.35 7.86
N GLY A 22 -0.25 -8.97 7.22
CA GLY A 22 -1.33 -8.29 7.92
C GLY A 22 -1.93 -9.16 9.02
N PHE A 23 -2.11 -10.45 8.79
CA PHE A 23 -2.57 -11.40 9.81
C PHE A 23 -1.54 -11.62 10.92
N TRP A 24 -0.25 -11.75 10.57
CA TRP A 24 0.82 -11.85 11.57
C TRP A 24 0.94 -10.57 12.39
N ALA A 25 0.88 -9.41 11.77
CA ALA A 25 0.88 -8.13 12.47
C ALA A 25 -0.34 -8.02 13.42
N ALA A 26 -1.51 -8.48 13.00
CA ALA A 26 -2.70 -8.55 13.83
C ALA A 26 -2.50 -9.46 15.04
N CYS A 27 -1.99 -10.67 14.84
CA CYS A 27 -1.71 -11.61 15.93
C CYS A 27 -0.67 -11.04 16.91
N CYS A 28 0.43 -10.46 16.42
CA CYS A 28 1.46 -9.83 17.24
C CYS A 28 0.89 -8.63 18.03
N SER A 29 0.07 -7.80 17.40
CA SER A 29 -0.53 -6.63 18.06
C SER A 29 -1.52 -7.03 19.15
N ILE A 30 -2.35 -8.04 18.91
CA ILE A 30 -3.26 -8.59 19.93
C ILE A 30 -2.46 -9.18 21.08
N PHE A 31 -1.41 -9.95 20.80
CA PHE A 31 -0.54 -10.51 21.81
C PHE A 31 0.12 -9.43 22.68
N LEU A 32 0.66 -8.36 22.06
CA LEU A 32 1.21 -7.22 22.78
C LEU A 32 0.15 -6.49 23.62
N GLY A 33 -1.09 -6.40 23.14
CA GLY A 33 -2.20 -5.84 23.90
C GLY A 33 -2.52 -6.66 25.17
N VAL A 34 -2.54 -7.98 25.03
CA VAL A 34 -2.74 -8.89 26.18
C VAL A 34 -1.56 -8.79 27.15
N LEU A 35 -0.33 -8.75 26.64
CA LEU A 35 0.87 -8.58 27.45
C LEU A 35 0.84 -7.25 28.21
N ALA A 36 0.42 -6.16 27.58
CA ALA A 36 0.24 -4.85 28.23
C ALA A 36 -0.79 -4.92 29.37
N LEU A 37 -1.89 -5.64 29.20
CA LEU A 37 -2.87 -5.89 30.28
C LEU A 37 -2.24 -6.67 31.45
N MET A 38 -1.40 -7.66 31.15
CA MET A 38 -0.73 -8.43 32.20
C MET A 38 0.28 -7.60 32.98
N THR A 39 0.85 -6.56 32.37
CA THR A 39 1.84 -5.66 33.00
C THR A 39 1.21 -4.43 33.70
N VAL A 40 -0.12 -4.40 33.85
CA VAL A 40 -0.84 -3.30 34.55
C VAL A 40 -0.27 -3.00 35.95
N ARG A 41 0.30 -4.00 36.63
CA ARG A 41 0.91 -3.82 37.96
C ARG A 41 2.27 -3.10 37.92
N LEU A 42 2.89 -3.00 36.74
CA LEU A 42 4.23 -2.42 36.56
C LEU A 42 4.18 -1.00 35.96
N LEU A 43 3.06 -0.64 35.34
CA LEU A 43 2.83 0.66 34.69
C LEU A 43 1.67 1.37 35.36
N PRO A 44 1.60 2.72 35.28
CA PRO A 44 0.39 3.46 35.65
C PRO A 44 -0.82 2.86 34.93
N PRO A 45 -1.95 2.64 35.65
CA PRO A 45 -3.11 1.94 35.10
C PRO A 45 -3.64 2.54 33.80
N GLY A 46 -3.68 3.85 33.68
CA GLY A 46 -4.12 4.55 32.46
C GLY A 46 -3.21 4.26 31.27
N LEU A 47 -1.90 4.27 31.47
CA LEU A 47 -0.93 3.96 30.43
C LEU A 47 -1.02 2.49 29.99
N ALA A 48 -1.15 1.56 30.92
CA ALA A 48 -1.33 0.15 30.63
C ALA A 48 -2.60 -0.14 29.84
N LEU A 49 -3.74 0.43 30.25
CA LEU A 49 -5.02 0.32 29.55
C LEU A 49 -4.96 0.95 28.16
N PHE A 50 -4.29 2.11 28.04
CA PHE A 50 -4.09 2.76 26.76
C PHE A 50 -3.31 1.84 25.80
N PHE A 51 -2.15 1.33 26.19
CA PHE A 51 -1.35 0.45 25.34
C PHE A 51 -2.11 -0.83 24.99
N ALA A 52 -2.80 -1.45 25.94
CA ALA A 52 -3.62 -2.61 25.67
C ALA A 52 -4.70 -2.31 24.62
N GLY A 53 -5.47 -1.24 24.79
CA GLY A 53 -6.49 -0.80 23.85
C GLY A 53 -5.90 -0.45 22.49
N PHE A 54 -4.78 0.26 22.46
CA PHE A 54 -4.09 0.64 21.23
C PHE A 54 -3.64 -0.59 20.43
N PHE A 55 -2.96 -1.54 21.05
CA PHE A 55 -2.50 -2.75 20.35
C PHE A 55 -3.63 -3.66 19.90
N ILE A 56 -4.71 -3.76 20.69
CA ILE A 56 -5.90 -4.52 20.29
C ILE A 56 -6.56 -3.86 19.07
N LEU A 57 -6.76 -2.54 19.08
CA LEU A 57 -7.35 -1.81 17.95
C LEU A 57 -6.46 -1.88 16.70
N LEU A 58 -5.13 -1.79 16.87
CA LEU A 58 -4.17 -1.96 15.80
C LEU A 58 -4.25 -3.37 15.20
N GLY A 59 -4.40 -4.38 16.04
CA GLY A 59 -4.59 -5.78 15.64
C GLY A 59 -5.87 -5.96 14.82
N ILE A 60 -6.99 -5.44 15.32
CA ILE A 60 -8.29 -5.49 14.62
C ILE A 60 -8.21 -4.74 13.28
N ALA A 61 -7.65 -3.54 13.25
CA ALA A 61 -7.48 -2.76 12.03
C ALA A 61 -6.61 -3.50 11.00
N SER A 62 -5.47 -4.05 11.42
CA SER A 62 -4.59 -4.85 10.55
C SER A 62 -5.29 -6.09 9.99
N PHE A 63 -6.09 -6.76 10.81
CA PHE A 63 -6.90 -7.92 10.39
C PHE A 63 -7.94 -7.51 9.33
N LEU A 64 -8.70 -6.44 9.59
CA LEU A 64 -9.72 -5.95 8.65
C LEU A 64 -9.10 -5.51 7.32
N ILE A 65 -7.94 -4.87 7.35
CA ILE A 65 -7.20 -4.50 6.14
C ILE A 65 -6.80 -5.75 5.35
N GLY A 66 -6.22 -6.74 6.04
CA GLY A 66 -5.85 -8.01 5.41
C GLY A 66 -7.06 -8.71 4.78
N LEU A 67 -8.20 -8.72 5.48
CA LEU A 67 -9.46 -9.29 4.99
C LEU A 67 -10.00 -8.55 3.77
N VAL A 68 -10.06 -7.21 3.82
CA VAL A 68 -10.52 -6.38 2.69
C VAL A 68 -9.63 -6.61 1.47
N GLU A 69 -8.32 -6.67 1.66
CA GLU A 69 -7.39 -6.91 0.57
C GLU A 69 -7.54 -8.32 -0.02
N LEU A 70 -7.77 -9.34 0.83
CA LEU A 70 -8.03 -10.71 0.42
C LEU A 70 -9.32 -10.81 -0.42
N VAL A 71 -10.43 -10.26 0.10
CA VAL A 71 -11.73 -10.25 -0.59
C VAL A 71 -11.61 -9.51 -1.92
N ARG A 72 -10.91 -8.39 -1.94
CA ARG A 72 -10.72 -7.60 -3.14
C ARG A 72 -9.94 -8.33 -4.23
N ARG A 73 -8.90 -9.08 -3.86
CA ARG A 73 -8.15 -9.92 -4.80
C ARG A 73 -9.00 -11.04 -5.39
N SER A 74 -9.99 -11.52 -4.65
CA SER A 74 -10.94 -12.51 -5.14
C SER A 74 -12.00 -11.93 -6.08
N MET A 75 -12.33 -10.64 -5.95
CA MET A 75 -13.33 -9.94 -6.78
C MET A 75 -12.84 -9.55 -8.19
N GLY A 76 -11.55 -9.75 -8.47
CA GLY A 76 -10.95 -9.37 -9.75
C GLY A 76 -10.67 -7.87 -9.89
N VAL A 77 -9.96 -7.53 -10.94
CA VAL A 77 -9.55 -6.15 -11.23
C VAL A 77 -10.66 -5.39 -11.93
N LYS A 78 -11.01 -4.21 -11.39
CA LYS A 78 -11.95 -3.30 -12.04
C LYS A 78 -11.22 -2.49 -13.11
N VAL A 79 -11.60 -2.70 -14.36
CA VAL A 79 -11.11 -1.94 -15.50
C VAL A 79 -12.20 -0.94 -15.88
N HIS A 80 -11.87 0.33 -15.91
CA HIS A 80 -12.74 1.41 -16.33
C HIS A 80 -12.45 1.76 -17.79
N VAL A 81 -13.52 2.02 -18.56
CA VAL A 81 -13.39 2.53 -19.92
C VAL A 81 -13.33 4.05 -19.83
N GLU A 82 -12.33 4.64 -20.44
CA GLU A 82 -12.18 6.08 -20.62
C GLU A 82 -12.01 6.39 -22.11
N ASP A 83 -12.19 7.65 -22.50
CA ASP A 83 -12.05 8.07 -23.91
C ASP A 83 -10.67 7.76 -24.47
N GLN A 84 -9.65 7.75 -23.62
CA GLN A 84 -8.26 7.51 -24.00
C GLN A 84 -7.82 6.05 -23.86
N GLY A 85 -8.67 5.14 -23.38
CA GLY A 85 -8.32 3.74 -23.21
C GLY A 85 -8.90 3.07 -21.97
N ALA A 86 -8.29 1.94 -21.60
CA ALA A 86 -8.68 1.16 -20.44
C ALA A 86 -7.85 1.56 -19.22
N ALA A 87 -8.49 2.04 -18.17
CA ALA A 87 -7.84 2.56 -16.97
C ALA A 87 -7.99 1.65 -15.75
N LEU A 88 -6.91 1.55 -14.96
CA LEU A 88 -6.86 0.82 -13.70
C LEU A 88 -6.63 1.80 -12.54
N TYR A 89 -7.53 1.80 -11.58
CA TYR A 89 -7.50 2.71 -10.43
C TYR A 89 -6.88 2.07 -9.20
N PRO A 90 -6.25 2.88 -8.32
CA PRO A 90 -5.58 2.37 -7.13
C PRO A 90 -6.53 1.71 -6.14
N SER A 91 -5.95 0.79 -5.37
CA SER A 91 -6.58 0.22 -4.20
C SER A 91 -6.59 1.21 -3.02
N LEU A 92 -7.59 2.06 -2.94
CA LEU A 92 -7.68 3.06 -1.88
C LEU A 92 -7.87 2.47 -0.47
N GLY A 93 -8.35 1.22 -0.34
CA GLY A 93 -8.65 0.59 0.95
C GLY A 93 -7.42 0.40 1.84
N ALA A 94 -6.40 -0.28 1.35
CA ALA A 94 -5.16 -0.55 2.09
C ALA A 94 -4.44 0.75 2.49
N ARG A 95 -4.59 1.78 1.68
CA ARG A 95 -4.01 3.08 1.91
C ARG A 95 -4.75 3.92 2.95
N ARG A 96 -6.08 4.02 2.86
CA ARG A 96 -6.92 4.67 3.87
C ARG A 96 -6.72 4.05 5.25
N ALA A 97 -6.49 2.76 5.27
CA ALA A 97 -6.23 2.02 6.48
C ALA A 97 -4.85 2.34 7.10
N ARG A 98 -3.79 2.50 6.30
CA ARG A 98 -2.49 2.98 6.81
C ARG A 98 -2.61 4.40 7.38
N GLN A 99 -3.35 5.29 6.71
CA GLN A 99 -3.61 6.64 7.20
C GLN A 99 -4.46 6.64 8.48
N ALA A 100 -5.47 5.76 8.56
CA ALA A 100 -6.30 5.62 9.75
C ALA A 100 -5.52 5.09 10.97
N MET A 101 -4.48 4.28 10.75
CA MET A 101 -3.62 3.79 11.85
C MET A 101 -2.72 4.87 12.47
N ALA A 102 -2.44 5.95 11.76
CA ALA A 102 -1.69 7.07 12.32
C ALA A 102 -2.50 7.85 13.38
N ALA A 103 -3.82 7.97 13.19
CA ALA A 103 -4.69 8.75 14.07
C ALA A 103 -4.69 8.25 15.53
N PRO A 104 -4.85 6.95 15.85
CA PRO A 104 -4.74 6.44 17.22
C PRO A 104 -3.37 6.72 17.85
N GLY A 105 -2.29 6.58 17.07
CA GLY A 105 -0.94 6.87 17.55
C GLY A 105 -0.75 8.35 17.93
N ILE A 106 -1.22 9.28 17.09
CA ILE A 106 -1.15 10.71 17.36
C ILE A 106 -2.02 11.09 18.57
N SER A 107 -3.15 10.41 18.75
CA SER A 107 -4.08 10.67 19.87
C SER A 107 -3.66 9.99 21.16
N CYS A 108 -2.53 9.31 21.20
CA CYS A 108 -2.06 8.52 22.35
C CYS A 108 -1.97 9.34 23.63
N ALA A 109 -1.27 10.46 23.61
CA ALA A 109 -1.04 11.28 24.79
C ALA A 109 -2.36 11.79 25.42
N PRO A 110 -3.25 12.47 24.68
CA PRO A 110 -4.47 13.00 25.29
C PRO A 110 -5.40 11.90 25.80
N ILE A 111 -5.52 10.78 25.09
CA ILE A 111 -6.38 9.68 25.53
C ILE A 111 -5.83 9.02 26.80
N ALA A 112 -4.52 8.74 26.84
CA ALA A 112 -3.89 8.15 28.02
C ALA A 112 -4.04 9.06 29.25
N LEU A 113 -3.88 10.37 29.10
CA LEU A 113 -4.07 11.34 30.19
C LEU A 113 -5.51 11.40 30.69
N ILE A 114 -6.49 11.35 29.80
CA ILE A 114 -7.90 11.32 30.18
C ILE A 114 -8.21 10.06 31.01
N ILE A 115 -7.69 8.90 30.58
CA ILE A 115 -7.88 7.63 31.28
C ILE A 115 -7.23 7.71 32.66
N GLU A 116 -5.97 8.17 32.77
CA GLU A 116 -5.23 8.30 34.03
C GLU A 116 -5.93 9.24 35.01
N TYR A 117 -6.38 10.39 34.52
CA TYR A 117 -7.15 11.33 35.31
C TYR A 117 -8.47 10.73 35.81
N ALA A 118 -9.19 10.00 34.97
CA ALA A 118 -10.45 9.37 35.31
C ALA A 118 -10.30 8.23 36.35
N LEU A 119 -9.13 7.56 36.36
CA LEU A 119 -8.81 6.52 37.35
C LEU A 119 -8.36 7.10 38.71
N GLY A 120 -8.14 8.43 38.81
CA GLY A 120 -7.73 9.09 40.03
C GLY A 120 -6.32 8.74 40.49
N ASP A 121 -5.41 8.44 39.56
CA ASP A 121 -4.04 8.04 39.89
C ASP A 121 -3.18 9.22 40.41
N SER A 122 -1.98 8.87 40.90
CA SER A 122 -1.03 9.80 41.49
C SER A 122 -0.51 10.84 40.48
N THR A 123 -0.07 11.99 40.95
CA THR A 123 0.58 13.03 40.14
C THR A 123 1.77 12.47 39.35
N THR A 124 2.49 11.52 39.95
CA THR A 124 3.62 10.85 39.30
C THR A 124 3.13 10.01 38.10
N GLY A 125 2.03 9.28 38.24
CA GLY A 125 1.39 8.53 37.16
C GLY A 125 1.00 9.45 36.00
N LEU A 126 0.36 10.58 36.28
CA LEU A 126 0.00 11.58 35.27
C LEU A 126 1.21 12.11 34.50
N ILE A 127 2.32 12.43 35.21
CA ILE A 127 3.55 12.92 34.57
C ILE A 127 4.16 11.83 33.64
N VAL A 128 4.28 10.59 34.13
CA VAL A 128 4.83 9.48 33.34
C VAL A 128 3.98 9.23 32.11
N THR A 129 2.67 9.23 32.25
CA THR A 129 1.72 9.03 31.15
C THR A 129 1.78 10.19 30.14
N ALA A 130 1.91 11.45 30.61
CA ALA A 130 2.07 12.61 29.75
C ALA A 130 3.35 12.51 28.90
N VAL A 131 4.49 12.24 29.54
CA VAL A 131 5.79 12.15 28.85
C VAL A 131 5.81 10.96 27.88
N GLY A 132 5.44 9.76 28.34
CA GLY A 132 5.41 8.55 27.54
C GLY A 132 4.43 8.66 26.37
N GLY A 133 3.22 9.14 26.63
CA GLY A 133 2.21 9.37 25.59
C GLY A 133 2.65 10.41 24.56
N TYR A 134 3.30 11.49 24.99
CA TYR A 134 3.82 12.50 24.07
C TYR A 134 4.93 11.95 23.17
N ILE A 135 5.87 11.19 23.71
CA ILE A 135 6.93 10.54 22.91
C ILE A 135 6.32 9.63 21.85
N VAL A 136 5.38 8.78 22.23
CA VAL A 136 4.71 7.87 21.29
C VAL A 136 3.94 8.66 20.23
N SER A 137 3.14 9.66 20.62
CA SER A 137 2.41 10.52 19.68
C SER A 137 3.35 11.24 18.71
N TRP A 138 4.49 11.71 19.18
CA TRP A 138 5.49 12.38 18.38
C TRP A 138 6.13 11.44 17.35
N LEU A 139 6.50 10.22 17.73
CA LEU A 139 7.03 9.20 16.82
C LEU A 139 6.03 8.86 15.71
N PHE A 140 4.75 8.68 16.06
CA PHE A 140 3.71 8.45 15.05
C PHE A 140 3.48 9.65 14.14
N PHE A 141 3.53 10.86 14.69
CA PHE A 141 3.41 12.10 13.92
C PHE A 141 4.56 12.23 12.91
N LEU A 142 5.81 12.01 13.32
CA LEU A 142 6.96 12.03 12.41
C LEU A 142 6.79 11.00 11.28
N THR A 143 6.45 9.75 11.63
CA THR A 143 6.21 8.70 10.64
C THR A 143 5.10 9.08 9.65
N PHE A 144 4.08 9.80 10.10
CA PHE A 144 2.99 10.25 9.24
C PHE A 144 3.40 11.41 8.34
N VAL A 145 4.12 12.41 8.90
CA VAL A 145 4.54 13.61 8.15
C VAL A 145 5.54 13.27 7.04
N ASP A 146 6.47 12.35 7.34
CA ASP A 146 7.51 11.95 6.37
C ASP A 146 7.02 10.91 5.36
N SER A 147 5.76 10.47 5.48
CA SER A 147 5.21 9.47 4.57
C SER A 147 4.95 10.07 3.18
N PRO A 148 5.55 9.51 2.11
CA PRO A 148 5.24 9.92 0.74
C PRO A 148 3.78 9.64 0.36
N TYR A 149 3.11 8.74 1.10
CA TYR A 149 1.71 8.37 0.89
C TYR A 149 0.72 9.22 1.68
N ARG A 150 1.08 10.44 2.03
CA ARG A 150 0.14 11.41 2.64
C ARG A 150 -1.01 11.67 1.68
N ARG A 151 -2.17 12.02 2.27
CA ARG A 151 -3.40 12.24 1.49
C ARG A 151 -3.25 13.33 0.42
N ASP A 152 -2.50 14.37 0.73
CA ASP A 152 -2.24 15.53 -0.12
C ASP A 152 -1.20 15.28 -1.22
N ALA A 153 -0.34 14.26 -1.02
CA ALA A 153 0.70 13.88 -1.97
C ALA A 153 0.20 12.90 -3.05
N ILE A 154 -1.05 12.43 -2.95
CA ILE A 154 -1.55 11.35 -3.78
C ILE A 154 -2.54 11.87 -4.80
N HIS A 155 -2.26 11.61 -6.06
CA HIS A 155 -3.18 11.90 -7.14
C HIS A 155 -4.43 10.98 -7.09
N GLN A 156 -5.54 11.46 -7.67
CA GLN A 156 -6.83 10.76 -7.68
C GLN A 156 -7.10 10.03 -9.01
N GLY A 157 -6.16 10.11 -9.95
CA GLY A 157 -6.25 9.51 -11.27
C GLY A 157 -5.98 8.00 -11.30
N PRO A 158 -5.99 7.41 -12.49
CA PRO A 158 -5.62 6.02 -12.69
C PRO A 158 -4.13 5.80 -12.39
N LEU A 159 -3.78 4.61 -11.88
CA LEU A 159 -2.38 4.20 -11.73
C LEU A 159 -1.77 3.75 -13.04
N MET A 160 -2.59 3.22 -13.90
CA MET A 160 -2.20 2.72 -15.21
C MET A 160 -3.33 2.97 -16.19
N ARG A 161 -2.95 3.29 -17.41
CA ARG A 161 -3.88 3.36 -18.55
C ARG A 161 -3.25 2.67 -19.75
N VAL A 162 -4.04 1.88 -20.43
CA VAL A 162 -3.67 1.20 -21.66
C VAL A 162 -4.40 1.88 -22.80
N SER A 163 -3.67 2.64 -23.60
CA SER A 163 -4.18 3.43 -24.73
C SER A 163 -3.78 2.77 -26.07
N PRO A 164 -4.42 3.11 -27.18
CA PRO A 164 -3.97 2.63 -28.51
C PRO A 164 -2.52 2.96 -28.85
N ASP A 165 -2.06 4.15 -28.41
CA ASP A 165 -0.77 4.69 -28.82
C ASP A 165 0.33 4.50 -27.79
N TYR A 166 -0.05 4.38 -26.50
CA TYR A 166 0.90 4.32 -25.39
C TYR A 166 0.37 3.51 -24.21
N PHE A 167 1.28 3.08 -23.38
CA PHE A 167 1.02 2.59 -22.04
C PHE A 167 1.41 3.68 -21.03
N GLU A 168 0.49 4.03 -20.15
CA GLU A 168 0.70 5.05 -19.13
C GLU A 168 0.87 4.39 -17.76
N ILE A 169 1.91 4.78 -17.04
CA ILE A 169 2.11 4.45 -15.61
C ILE A 169 2.13 5.76 -14.83
N HIS A 170 1.30 5.81 -13.81
CA HIS A 170 1.21 6.96 -12.90
C HIS A 170 1.24 6.46 -11.46
N PRO A 171 2.42 6.25 -10.87
CA PRO A 171 2.54 5.87 -9.47
C PRO A 171 1.83 6.84 -8.55
N LEU A 172 1.34 6.35 -7.41
CA LEU A 172 0.43 7.10 -6.52
C LEU A 172 0.96 8.46 -6.08
N THR A 173 2.25 8.59 -5.91
CA THR A 173 2.91 9.79 -5.37
C THR A 173 3.57 10.66 -6.42
N ASP A 174 3.56 10.21 -7.68
CA ASP A 174 4.15 10.96 -8.75
C ASP A 174 3.22 12.10 -9.19
N LYS A 175 3.80 13.23 -9.51
CA LYS A 175 3.04 14.42 -9.92
C LYS A 175 2.52 14.27 -11.35
N GLU A 176 3.29 13.63 -12.20
CA GLU A 176 2.99 13.49 -13.61
C GLU A 176 3.04 12.03 -14.04
N PRO A 177 2.14 11.61 -14.94
CA PRO A 177 2.17 10.27 -15.51
C PRO A 177 3.35 10.12 -16.48
N THR A 178 3.89 8.90 -16.56
CA THR A 178 4.88 8.53 -17.58
C THR A 178 4.18 7.82 -18.73
N TYR A 179 4.34 8.36 -19.92
CA TYR A 179 3.80 7.81 -21.16
C TYR A 179 4.86 6.99 -21.88
N ILE A 180 4.57 5.73 -22.14
CA ILE A 180 5.47 4.79 -22.77
C ILE A 180 4.88 4.39 -24.13
N PRO A 181 5.39 4.91 -25.25
CA PRO A 181 4.93 4.56 -26.60
C PRO A 181 5.13 3.07 -26.87
N TRP A 182 4.16 2.45 -27.52
CA TRP A 182 4.26 1.02 -27.86
C TRP A 182 5.39 0.72 -28.84
N ASP A 183 5.82 1.69 -29.64
CA ASP A 183 6.92 1.55 -30.61
C ASP A 183 8.28 1.35 -29.94
N LEU A 184 8.40 1.66 -28.65
CA LEU A 184 9.57 1.35 -27.84
C LEU A 184 9.56 -0.09 -27.28
N HIS A 185 8.64 -0.93 -27.72
CA HIS A 185 8.48 -2.34 -27.33
C HIS A 185 8.67 -2.57 -25.81
N PRO A 186 7.87 -1.92 -24.95
CA PRO A 186 8.02 -2.06 -23.51
C PRO A 186 7.91 -3.52 -23.07
N SER A 187 8.77 -3.93 -22.16
CA SER A 187 8.72 -5.25 -21.54
C SER A 187 8.95 -5.18 -20.03
N ILE A 188 8.24 -6.03 -19.29
CA ILE A 188 8.41 -6.13 -17.85
C ILE A 188 9.48 -7.15 -17.54
N THR A 189 10.64 -6.70 -17.10
CA THR A 189 11.82 -7.55 -16.87
C THR A 189 11.86 -8.14 -15.46
N GLY A 190 11.16 -7.50 -14.50
CA GLY A 190 11.12 -7.94 -13.12
C GLY A 190 10.83 -6.80 -12.17
N GLY A 191 11.46 -6.81 -11.01
CA GLY A 191 11.32 -5.76 -10.02
C GLY A 191 12.36 -5.87 -8.93
N HIS A 192 12.23 -5.03 -7.91
CA HIS A 192 12.97 -5.14 -6.67
C HIS A 192 12.10 -4.70 -5.50
N GLU A 193 12.50 -5.12 -4.31
CA GLU A 193 11.90 -4.66 -3.05
C GLU A 193 12.86 -3.65 -2.43
N ASP A 194 12.35 -2.50 -2.05
CA ASP A 194 13.08 -1.54 -1.23
C ASP A 194 12.33 -1.31 0.08
N THR A 195 13.07 -1.09 1.17
CA THR A 195 12.49 -0.84 2.48
C THR A 195 12.58 0.65 2.77
N THR A 196 11.47 1.32 2.61
CA THR A 196 11.32 2.73 2.99
C THR A 196 10.93 2.86 4.47
N ALA A 197 10.98 4.07 5.02
CA ALA A 197 10.48 4.38 6.36
C ALA A 197 9.02 3.95 6.58
N ASN A 198 8.26 3.76 5.51
CA ASN A 198 6.83 3.39 5.50
C ASN A 198 6.57 1.91 5.21
N GLY A 199 7.61 1.10 5.22
CA GLY A 199 7.56 -0.35 4.96
C GLY A 199 8.14 -0.74 3.61
N ALA A 200 8.00 -2.03 3.28
CA ALA A 200 8.49 -2.56 2.03
C ALA A 200 7.63 -2.08 0.85
N CYS A 201 8.28 -1.48 -0.12
CA CYS A 201 7.71 -1.08 -1.41
C CYS A 201 8.21 -2.02 -2.50
N LEU A 202 7.37 -2.32 -3.48
CA LEU A 202 7.72 -3.14 -4.62
C LEU A 202 7.74 -2.27 -5.88
N PHE A 203 8.87 -2.29 -6.56
CA PHE A 203 9.10 -1.56 -7.79
C PHE A 203 9.10 -2.50 -8.98
N VAL A 204 8.49 -2.08 -10.10
CA VAL A 204 8.53 -2.78 -11.37
C VAL A 204 9.60 -2.17 -12.27
N HIS A 205 10.28 -3.02 -13.01
CA HIS A 205 11.25 -2.64 -14.04
C HIS A 205 10.61 -2.78 -15.40
N VAL A 206 10.64 -1.71 -16.17
CA VAL A 206 10.14 -1.66 -17.55
C VAL A 206 11.30 -1.37 -18.46
N SER A 207 11.72 -2.36 -19.25
CA SER A 207 12.74 -2.22 -20.28
C SER A 207 12.12 -1.69 -21.56
N LEU A 208 12.83 -0.81 -22.25
CA LEU A 208 12.43 -0.20 -23.50
C LEU A 208 13.53 -0.38 -24.55
N ASP A 209 13.16 -0.64 -25.78
CA ASP A 209 14.11 -0.72 -26.88
C ASP A 209 14.86 0.60 -27.04
N GLY A 210 16.19 0.51 -27.09
CA GLY A 210 17.09 1.67 -27.27
C GLY A 210 17.44 2.42 -25.97
N LEU A 211 16.94 2.01 -24.80
CA LEU A 211 17.39 2.50 -23.51
C LEU A 211 18.29 1.47 -22.82
N GLU A 212 19.41 1.95 -22.26
CA GLU A 212 20.33 1.08 -21.49
C GLU A 212 19.81 0.78 -20.09
N GLU A 213 19.00 1.66 -19.52
CA GLU A 213 18.48 1.52 -18.17
C GLU A 213 16.97 1.31 -18.19
N ASP A 214 16.49 0.39 -17.36
CA ASP A 214 15.07 0.15 -17.15
C ASP A 214 14.42 1.34 -16.46
N LEU A 215 13.19 1.67 -16.85
CA LEU A 215 12.33 2.55 -16.09
C LEU A 215 11.83 1.82 -14.85
N VAL A 216 11.85 2.51 -13.72
CA VAL A 216 11.49 1.93 -12.41
C VAL A 216 10.28 2.65 -11.84
N PHE A 217 9.21 1.91 -11.52
CA PHE A 217 7.97 2.47 -11.01
C PHE A 217 7.52 1.78 -9.72
N ASP A 218 7.04 2.57 -8.76
CA ASP A 218 6.43 2.06 -7.53
C ASP A 218 5.07 1.40 -7.82
N MET A 219 4.95 0.11 -7.50
CA MET A 219 3.73 -0.68 -7.65
C MET A 219 2.79 -0.61 -6.43
N THR A 220 3.07 0.27 -5.47
CA THR A 220 2.25 0.42 -4.27
C THR A 220 0.82 0.83 -4.64
N GLY A 221 -0.14 0.09 -4.11
CA GLY A 221 -1.57 0.32 -4.40
C GLY A 221 -2.06 -0.20 -5.74
N THR A 222 -1.20 -0.81 -6.53
CA THR A 222 -1.60 -1.43 -7.80
C THR A 222 -2.48 -2.65 -7.57
N PRO A 223 -3.63 -2.75 -8.25
CA PRO A 223 -4.58 -3.83 -8.05
C PRO A 223 -4.22 -5.13 -8.79
N ILE A 224 -3.13 -5.14 -9.54
CA ILE A 224 -2.69 -6.26 -10.38
C ILE A 224 -1.35 -6.82 -9.92
N LYS A 225 -1.05 -8.04 -10.33
CA LYS A 225 0.23 -8.71 -10.12
C LYS A 225 1.24 -8.31 -11.20
N PHE A 226 2.53 -8.52 -10.92
CA PHE A 226 3.59 -8.32 -11.91
C PHE A 226 3.42 -9.21 -13.15
N SER A 227 3.04 -10.47 -12.96
CA SER A 227 2.75 -11.39 -14.07
C SER A 227 1.56 -10.95 -14.91
N GLN A 228 0.54 -10.36 -14.30
CA GLN A 228 -0.60 -9.82 -15.03
C GLN A 228 -0.21 -8.58 -15.85
N LEU A 229 0.61 -7.70 -15.26
CA LEU A 229 1.15 -6.54 -15.95
C LEU A 229 2.03 -6.97 -17.13
N ALA A 230 2.97 -7.90 -16.90
CA ALA A 230 3.84 -8.43 -17.94
C ALA A 230 3.05 -9.03 -19.12
N ARG A 231 2.02 -9.82 -18.81
CA ARG A 231 1.12 -10.40 -19.81
C ARG A 231 0.37 -9.32 -20.60
N LEU A 232 -0.15 -8.31 -19.91
CA LEU A 232 -0.87 -7.20 -20.51
C LEU A 232 0.01 -6.45 -21.50
N VAL A 233 1.20 -6.04 -21.06
CA VAL A 233 2.17 -5.32 -21.90
C VAL A 233 2.61 -6.17 -23.09
N ALA A 234 3.03 -7.43 -22.84
CA ALA A 234 3.46 -8.33 -23.90
C ALA A 234 2.34 -8.59 -24.94
N TYR A 235 1.09 -8.66 -24.51
CA TYR A 235 -0.04 -8.86 -25.43
C TYR A 235 -0.16 -7.71 -26.43
N PHE A 236 -0.16 -6.45 -25.95
CA PHE A 236 -0.34 -5.29 -26.81
C PHE A 236 0.93 -4.92 -27.61
N VAL A 237 2.10 -5.31 -27.15
CA VAL A 237 3.34 -5.22 -27.93
C VAL A 237 3.28 -6.19 -29.13
N ASN A 238 2.86 -7.44 -28.90
CA ASN A 238 2.84 -8.48 -29.93
C ASN A 238 1.61 -8.42 -30.85
N LYS A 239 0.55 -7.69 -30.48
CA LYS A 239 -0.71 -7.57 -31.25
C LYS A 239 -1.13 -6.11 -31.44
N PRO A 240 -0.40 -5.36 -32.27
CA PRO A 240 -0.68 -3.93 -32.49
C PRO A 240 -2.08 -3.67 -33.07
N GLU A 241 -2.64 -4.62 -33.84
CA GLU A 241 -4.00 -4.53 -34.41
C GLU A 241 -5.10 -4.49 -33.35
N GLU A 242 -4.86 -5.09 -32.18
CA GLU A 242 -5.82 -5.12 -31.08
C GLU A 242 -5.89 -3.79 -30.31
N ARG A 243 -4.86 -2.94 -30.45
CA ARG A 243 -4.77 -1.66 -29.72
C ARG A 243 -5.94 -0.71 -30.10
N SER A 244 -6.42 -0.77 -31.33
CA SER A 244 -7.56 0.03 -31.80
C SER A 244 -8.86 -0.24 -31.05
N LYS A 245 -8.98 -1.39 -30.35
CA LYS A 245 -10.14 -1.74 -29.51
C LYS A 245 -10.11 -1.04 -28.15
N LEU A 246 -8.95 -0.55 -27.71
CA LEU A 246 -8.77 0.01 -26.36
C LEU A 246 -9.61 1.26 -26.09
N SER A 247 -9.94 2.03 -27.11
CA SER A 247 -10.85 3.19 -27.03
C SER A 247 -12.34 2.78 -27.01
N LYS A 248 -12.65 1.48 -27.00
CA LYS A 248 -14.02 0.95 -27.05
C LYS A 248 -14.30 0.07 -25.83
N PRO A 249 -15.57 -0.18 -25.47
CA PRO A 249 -15.93 -1.09 -24.37
C PRO A 249 -15.33 -2.50 -24.50
N GLU A 250 -15.13 -2.98 -25.73
CA GLU A 250 -14.50 -4.26 -26.04
C GLU A 250 -13.04 -4.34 -25.56
N GLY A 251 -12.31 -3.21 -25.63
CA GLY A 251 -10.95 -3.11 -25.14
C GLY A 251 -10.85 -3.32 -23.61
N ALA A 252 -11.79 -2.74 -22.86
CA ALA A 252 -11.81 -2.97 -21.41
C ALA A 252 -12.18 -4.43 -21.05
N GLN A 253 -13.00 -5.10 -21.85
CA GLN A 253 -13.28 -6.53 -21.69
C GLN A 253 -12.04 -7.36 -21.99
N LEU A 254 -11.32 -7.00 -23.05
CA LEU A 254 -10.05 -7.65 -23.43
C LEU A 254 -9.01 -7.48 -22.30
N VAL A 255 -8.78 -6.25 -21.83
CA VAL A 255 -7.88 -5.99 -20.69
C VAL A 255 -8.28 -6.81 -19.47
N ARG A 256 -9.58 -6.84 -19.13
CA ARG A 256 -10.08 -7.64 -18.02
C ARG A 256 -9.80 -9.13 -18.20
N SER A 257 -10.01 -9.67 -19.39
CA SER A 257 -9.73 -11.09 -19.68
C SER A 257 -8.24 -11.42 -19.52
N LEU A 258 -7.35 -10.55 -19.98
CA LEU A 258 -5.89 -10.71 -19.82
C LEU A 258 -5.46 -10.67 -18.33
N LEU A 259 -6.13 -9.87 -17.51
CA LEU A 259 -5.85 -9.74 -16.09
C LEU A 259 -6.46 -10.90 -15.26
N THR A 260 -7.49 -11.58 -15.74
CA THR A 260 -8.14 -12.70 -15.05
C THR A 260 -7.65 -14.07 -15.47
N ALA A 261 -6.96 -14.15 -16.60
CA ALA A 261 -6.34 -15.41 -17.05
C ALA A 261 -5.36 -15.95 -15.97
N PRO A 262 -5.31 -17.28 -15.76
CA PRO A 262 -4.46 -17.93 -14.76
C PRO A 262 -2.95 -17.73 -15.02
#